data_ea3276360c070bf99f04d31d0cc6c6f8
#
_entry.id   ea3276360c070bf99f04d31d0cc6c6f8
#
_cell.length_a   1.000
_cell.length_b   1.000
_cell.length_c   1.000
_cell.angle_alpha   90.00
_cell.angle_beta   90.00
_cell.angle_gamma   90.00
#
_symmetry.space_group_name_H-M   'P 1'
#
loop_
_entity.id
_entity.type
_entity.pdbx_description
1 polymer ?
#
loop_
_entity_poly.entity_id
_entity_poly.type
_entity_poly.pdbx_seq_one_letter_code
_entity_poly.pdbx_strand_id
1 'polypeptide(L)'
;MNKPALALMLAATMNLAACGPADAAQDMPMIAEVGFSDLLKNPATPFIGAEQADITIIGFMDYNCPYCKMMIPELNGLMEADPKVRVLYKEWPIFGPVSENLARIALAAGYQDKYHAVHNAFMSAPDRIQTNQKARQLATEAGVDMEQLDRDLAAHREDIDAVLLLNSREAAALALNGTPAFVINGNLIPGGMPQAQLEAVIARIRSGQPLR
;
A
#
# COMPACT_ATOMS: atom_id res chain seq x y z
N MET A 1 -57.16 -64.79 27.11
CA MET A 1 -56.56 -64.72 25.75
C MET A 1 -56.16 -63.26 25.53
N ASN A 2 -54.94 -62.90 25.97
CA ASN A 2 -54.45 -61.54 25.94
C ASN A 2 -53.48 -61.38 24.78
N LYS A 3 -53.78 -60.45 23.89
CA LYS A 3 -52.81 -59.99 22.85
C LYS A 3 -51.94 -58.84 23.40
N PRO A 4 -50.63 -58.87 23.28
CA PRO A 4 -49.81 -57.71 23.62
C PRO A 4 -49.81 -56.68 22.48
N ALA A 5 -49.97 -55.43 22.84
CA ALA A 5 -49.85 -54.27 21.98
C ALA A 5 -48.36 -53.98 21.67
N LEU A 6 -48.07 -53.91 20.40
CA LEU A 6 -46.74 -53.55 19.88
C LEU A 6 -46.59 -52.02 19.93
N ALA A 7 -45.76 -51.49 20.84
CA ALA A 7 -45.43 -50.07 20.91
C ALA A 7 -44.35 -49.74 19.88
N LEU A 8 -44.71 -48.93 18.89
CA LEU A 8 -43.78 -48.40 17.86
C LEU A 8 -43.02 -47.20 18.45
N MET A 9 -41.76 -47.40 18.81
CA MET A 9 -40.88 -46.29 19.19
C MET A 9 -40.40 -45.59 17.95
N LEU A 10 -40.88 -44.35 17.74
CA LEU A 10 -40.31 -43.42 16.74
C LEU A 10 -39.01 -42.86 17.31
N ALA A 11 -37.86 -43.28 16.78
CA ALA A 11 -36.59 -42.66 17.06
C ALA A 11 -36.47 -41.36 16.22
N ALA A 12 -36.62 -40.21 16.85
CA ALA A 12 -36.32 -38.92 16.26
C ALA A 12 -34.79 -38.74 16.21
N THR A 13 -34.22 -38.90 15.05
CA THR A 13 -32.81 -38.53 14.82
C THR A 13 -32.70 -37.02 14.76
N MET A 14 -32.22 -36.41 15.83
CA MET A 14 -31.78 -35.00 15.84
C MET A 14 -30.51 -34.87 15.00
N ASN A 15 -30.65 -34.32 13.79
CA ASN A 15 -29.53 -33.83 13.00
C ASN A 15 -29.01 -32.58 13.70
N LEU A 16 -27.93 -32.69 14.48
CA LEU A 16 -27.09 -31.54 14.83
C LEU A 16 -26.36 -31.12 13.57
N ALA A 17 -26.85 -30.09 12.88
CA ALA A 17 -26.08 -29.35 11.93
C ALA A 17 -24.93 -28.66 12.71
N ALA A 18 -23.75 -29.23 12.63
CA ALA A 18 -22.54 -28.61 13.10
C ALA A 18 -22.31 -27.36 12.22
N CYS A 19 -22.62 -26.17 12.78
CA CYS A 19 -22.16 -24.90 12.24
C CYS A 19 -20.64 -24.87 12.46
N GLY A 20 -19.87 -25.37 11.50
CA GLY A 20 -18.44 -25.13 11.42
C GLY A 20 -18.18 -23.63 11.19
N PRO A 21 -17.03 -23.09 11.60
CA PRO A 21 -16.70 -21.72 11.29
C PRO A 21 -16.75 -21.55 9.78
N ALA A 22 -17.67 -20.70 9.33
CA ALA A 22 -17.85 -20.40 7.92
C ALA A 22 -16.52 -19.90 7.35
N ASP A 23 -16.11 -20.53 6.28
CA ASP A 23 -15.01 -20.18 5.40
C ASP A 23 -15.09 -18.71 4.93
N ALA A 24 -14.66 -17.79 5.77
CA ALA A 24 -14.41 -16.41 5.36
C ALA A 24 -13.21 -16.30 4.40
N ALA A 25 -12.54 -17.41 4.10
CA ALA A 25 -11.39 -17.47 3.20
C ALA A 25 -11.74 -17.76 1.72
N GLN A 26 -13.00 -18.07 1.40
CA GLN A 26 -13.38 -18.57 0.06
C GLN A 26 -13.97 -17.52 -0.87
N ASP A 27 -14.26 -16.31 -0.42
CA ASP A 27 -14.76 -15.20 -1.26
C ASP A 27 -13.74 -14.09 -1.50
N MET A 28 -12.45 -14.38 -1.38
CA MET A 28 -11.43 -13.48 -1.96
C MET A 28 -11.40 -13.74 -3.47
N PRO A 29 -11.85 -12.78 -4.31
CA PRO A 29 -11.66 -12.94 -5.74
C PRO A 29 -10.16 -13.14 -5.96
N MET A 30 -9.80 -14.28 -6.56
CA MET A 30 -8.44 -14.46 -7.07
C MET A 30 -8.14 -13.22 -7.90
N ILE A 31 -7.13 -12.46 -7.49
CA ILE A 31 -6.72 -11.28 -8.23
C ILE A 31 -6.12 -11.81 -9.53
N ALA A 32 -6.98 -11.96 -10.53
CA ALA A 32 -6.55 -12.19 -11.89
C ALA A 32 -5.73 -10.96 -12.28
N GLU A 33 -4.48 -11.18 -12.63
CA GLU A 33 -3.52 -10.25 -13.22
C GLU A 33 -3.85 -8.76 -13.02
N VAL A 34 -3.29 -8.13 -11.97
CA VAL A 34 -3.36 -6.68 -11.80
C VAL A 34 -2.59 -6.03 -12.93
N GLY A 35 -3.30 -5.43 -13.87
CA GLY A 35 -2.70 -4.64 -14.94
C GLY A 35 -2.18 -3.29 -14.42
N PHE A 36 -1.23 -2.70 -15.12
CA PHE A 36 -0.71 -1.37 -14.78
C PHE A 36 -1.83 -0.31 -14.64
N SER A 37 -2.84 -0.37 -15.51
CA SER A 37 -4.00 0.51 -15.44
C SER A 37 -4.79 0.37 -14.12
N ASP A 38 -4.81 -0.81 -13.52
CA ASP A 38 -5.53 -1.05 -12.27
C ASP A 38 -4.82 -0.38 -11.09
N LEU A 39 -3.49 -0.39 -11.10
CA LEU A 39 -2.67 0.29 -10.10
C LEU A 39 -2.87 1.81 -10.06
N LEU A 40 -3.36 2.38 -11.17
CA LEU A 40 -3.61 3.82 -11.31
C LEU A 40 -5.03 4.25 -10.91
N LYS A 41 -5.96 3.30 -10.69
CA LYS A 41 -7.39 3.59 -10.51
C LYS A 41 -7.75 4.23 -9.17
N ASN A 42 -6.92 4.04 -8.13
CA ASN A 42 -7.25 4.60 -6.82
C ASN A 42 -6.87 6.09 -6.75
N PRO A 43 -7.87 7.01 -6.74
CA PRO A 43 -7.61 8.45 -6.69
C PRO A 43 -6.99 8.89 -5.35
N ALA A 44 -7.08 8.07 -4.30
CA ALA A 44 -6.48 8.34 -3.01
C ALA A 44 -4.99 7.97 -2.96
N THR A 45 -4.41 7.42 -4.06
CA THR A 45 -2.97 7.17 -4.12
C THR A 45 -2.23 8.49 -4.31
N PRO A 46 -1.42 8.92 -3.33
CA PRO A 46 -0.69 10.17 -3.45
C PRO A 46 0.41 10.07 -4.50
N PHE A 47 0.70 11.19 -5.15
CA PHE A 47 1.80 11.28 -6.11
C PHE A 47 2.61 12.57 -5.95
N ILE A 48 3.83 12.54 -6.45
CA ILE A 48 4.75 13.69 -6.55
C ILE A 48 5.26 13.76 -7.99
N GLY A 49 5.47 14.96 -8.48
CA GLY A 49 5.97 15.22 -9.84
C GLY A 49 4.90 15.74 -10.79
N ALA A 50 5.00 15.41 -12.07
CA ALA A 50 4.19 16.01 -13.12
C ALA A 50 2.71 15.57 -13.07
N GLU A 51 1.80 16.52 -13.14
CA GLU A 51 0.36 16.27 -13.34
C GLU A 51 0.11 15.53 -14.66
N GLN A 52 0.74 15.99 -15.73
CA GLN A 52 0.66 15.40 -17.07
C GLN A 52 1.97 14.66 -17.41
N ALA A 53 2.20 13.57 -16.69
CA ALA A 53 3.37 12.74 -16.92
C ALA A 53 3.15 11.77 -18.09
N ASP A 54 4.21 11.56 -18.91
CA ASP A 54 4.26 10.44 -19.86
C ASP A 54 4.89 9.18 -19.23
N ILE A 55 5.63 9.37 -18.13
CA ILE A 55 6.16 8.29 -17.30
C ILE A 55 5.55 8.34 -15.91
N THR A 56 4.93 7.25 -15.53
CA THR A 56 4.45 7.04 -14.16
C THR A 56 5.22 5.90 -13.50
N ILE A 57 5.88 6.22 -12.41
CA ILE A 57 6.54 5.27 -11.53
C ILE A 57 5.61 5.01 -10.36
N ILE A 58 5.26 3.76 -10.10
CA ILE A 58 4.51 3.35 -8.91
C ILE A 58 5.50 2.70 -7.97
N GLY A 59 5.68 3.25 -6.78
CA GLY A 59 6.59 2.74 -5.76
C GLY A 59 5.83 2.12 -4.59
N PHE A 60 6.02 0.82 -4.35
CA PHE A 60 5.58 0.15 -3.13
C PHE A 60 6.66 0.33 -2.07
N MET A 61 6.34 1.08 -1.02
CA MET A 61 7.35 1.59 -0.09
C MET A 61 6.90 1.47 1.38
N ASP A 62 7.88 1.40 2.27
CA ASP A 62 7.70 1.46 3.73
C ASP A 62 8.66 2.49 4.32
N TYR A 63 8.18 3.35 5.18
CA TYR A 63 8.96 4.42 5.82
C TYR A 63 10.13 3.92 6.69
N ASN A 64 10.05 2.70 7.18
CA ASN A 64 11.11 2.06 7.97
C ASN A 64 12.03 1.13 7.16
N CYS A 65 11.84 1.05 5.84
CA CYS A 65 12.72 0.34 4.95
C CYS A 65 13.96 1.20 4.60
N PRO A 66 15.18 0.77 4.95
CA PRO A 66 16.39 1.54 4.62
C PRO A 66 16.57 1.75 3.11
N TYR A 67 16.25 0.72 2.32
CA TYR A 67 16.36 0.79 0.87
C TYR A 67 15.32 1.73 0.23
N CYS A 68 14.13 1.88 0.84
CA CYS A 68 13.16 2.89 0.42
C CYS A 68 13.72 4.30 0.66
N LYS A 69 14.30 4.54 1.83
CA LYS A 69 14.94 5.83 2.15
C LYS A 69 16.06 6.19 1.18
N MET A 70 16.86 5.21 0.77
CA MET A 70 17.93 5.39 -0.22
C MET A 70 17.40 5.76 -1.61
N MET A 71 16.16 5.39 -1.94
CA MET A 71 15.56 5.69 -3.24
C MET A 71 15.03 7.11 -3.34
N ILE A 72 14.76 7.80 -2.23
CA ILE A 72 14.18 9.15 -2.29
C ILE A 72 15.05 10.16 -3.02
N PRO A 73 16.37 10.30 -2.73
CA PRO A 73 17.21 11.21 -3.50
C PRO A 73 17.29 10.82 -4.98
N GLU A 74 17.29 9.54 -5.33
CA GLU A 74 17.31 9.06 -6.71
C GLU A 74 16.03 9.45 -7.47
N LEU A 75 14.86 9.27 -6.83
CA LEU A 75 13.56 9.64 -7.40
C LEU A 75 13.39 11.16 -7.50
N ASN A 76 13.84 11.91 -6.49
CA ASN A 76 13.78 13.37 -6.51
C ASN A 76 14.67 13.93 -7.62
N GLY A 77 15.92 13.46 -7.70
CA GLY A 77 16.85 13.86 -8.77
C GLY A 77 16.29 13.53 -10.17
N LEU A 78 15.65 12.38 -10.32
CA LEU A 78 14.99 12.00 -11.57
C LEU A 78 13.85 12.96 -11.94
N MET A 79 12.97 13.31 -11.00
CA MET A 79 11.86 14.24 -11.25
C MET A 79 12.34 15.68 -11.51
N GLU A 80 13.45 16.09 -10.89
CA GLU A 80 14.11 17.38 -11.18
C GLU A 80 14.71 17.41 -12.58
N ALA A 81 15.32 16.29 -13.02
CA ALA A 81 15.92 16.17 -14.34
C ALA A 81 14.88 15.99 -15.47
N ASP A 82 13.73 15.40 -15.16
CA ASP A 82 12.70 15.06 -16.14
C ASP A 82 11.29 15.50 -15.66
N PRO A 83 10.82 16.69 -16.08
CA PRO A 83 9.54 17.26 -15.66
C PRO A 83 8.32 16.53 -16.24
N LYS A 84 8.48 15.41 -16.95
CA LYS A 84 7.40 14.54 -17.44
C LYS A 84 7.28 13.23 -16.67
N VAL A 85 8.00 13.11 -15.56
CA VAL A 85 7.93 11.98 -14.63
C VAL A 85 7.07 12.33 -13.45
N ARG A 86 6.29 11.36 -12.96
CA ARG A 86 5.66 11.37 -11.64
C ARG A 86 5.86 10.05 -10.92
N VAL A 87 5.83 10.11 -9.60
CA VAL A 87 5.91 8.95 -8.72
C VAL A 87 4.63 8.86 -7.91
N LEU A 88 3.89 7.75 -8.04
CA LEU A 88 2.78 7.37 -7.17
C LEU A 88 3.32 6.52 -6.03
N TYR A 89 2.95 6.85 -4.80
CA TYR A 89 3.40 6.14 -3.61
C TYR A 89 2.31 5.21 -3.10
N LYS A 90 2.56 3.90 -3.19
CA LYS A 90 1.76 2.84 -2.58
C LYS A 90 2.34 2.55 -1.19
N GLU A 91 1.72 3.10 -0.16
CA GLU A 91 2.08 2.80 1.22
C GLU A 91 1.89 1.31 1.49
N TRP A 92 2.98 0.60 1.69
CA TRP A 92 2.98 -0.85 1.95
C TRP A 92 3.83 -1.16 3.20
N PRO A 93 3.26 -0.94 4.41
CA PRO A 93 3.97 -1.07 5.67
C PRO A 93 4.17 -2.55 6.04
N ILE A 94 5.39 -3.07 5.81
CA ILE A 94 5.76 -4.46 6.08
C ILE A 94 6.67 -4.64 7.30
N PHE A 95 7.12 -3.53 7.93
CA PHE A 95 8.00 -3.56 9.10
C PHE A 95 7.24 -3.41 10.44
N GLY A 96 5.97 -3.79 10.46
CA GLY A 96 5.17 -3.92 11.67
C GLY A 96 4.41 -2.65 12.08
N PRO A 97 3.84 -2.63 13.32
CA PRO A 97 2.82 -1.66 13.72
C PRO A 97 3.26 -0.19 13.66
N VAL A 98 4.54 0.10 13.87
CA VAL A 98 5.04 1.48 13.75
C VAL A 98 5.01 1.93 12.29
N SER A 99 5.42 1.07 11.34
CA SER A 99 5.32 1.37 9.90
C SER A 99 3.88 1.57 9.45
N GLU A 100 2.94 0.77 9.96
CA GLU A 100 1.51 0.96 9.70
C GLU A 100 1.03 2.34 10.20
N ASN A 101 1.45 2.73 11.40
CA ASN A 101 1.08 4.04 11.93
C ASN A 101 1.71 5.19 11.12
N LEU A 102 2.95 5.04 10.65
CA LEU A 102 3.59 6.03 9.76
C LEU A 102 2.79 6.22 8.47
N ALA A 103 2.40 5.12 7.83
CA ALA A 103 1.59 5.15 6.62
C ALA A 103 0.22 5.83 6.86
N ARG A 104 -0.45 5.53 7.98
CA ARG A 104 -1.72 6.19 8.36
C ARG A 104 -1.55 7.69 8.59
N ILE A 105 -0.51 8.11 9.30
CA ILE A 105 -0.21 9.53 9.53
C ILE A 105 0.06 10.24 8.19
N ALA A 106 0.85 9.65 7.30
CA ALA A 106 1.15 10.24 6.00
C ALA A 106 -0.11 10.40 5.14
N LEU A 107 -0.94 9.35 5.05
CA LEU A 107 -2.21 9.41 4.31
C LEU A 107 -3.18 10.42 4.91
N ALA A 108 -3.31 10.45 6.25
CA ALA A 108 -4.16 11.41 6.94
C ALA A 108 -3.68 12.86 6.77
N ALA A 109 -2.36 13.09 6.73
CA ALA A 109 -1.80 14.41 6.45
C ALA A 109 -2.16 14.91 5.04
N GLY A 110 -2.56 14.02 4.13
CA GLY A 110 -3.09 14.37 2.82
C GLY A 110 -4.36 15.21 2.88
N TYR A 111 -5.21 15.04 3.89
CA TYR A 111 -6.41 15.87 4.09
C TYR A 111 -6.09 17.32 4.48
N GLN A 112 -4.82 17.60 4.81
CA GLN A 112 -4.29 18.93 5.09
C GLN A 112 -3.31 19.41 4.00
N ASP A 113 -3.26 18.73 2.84
CA ASP A 113 -2.28 18.99 1.78
C ASP A 113 -0.81 18.84 2.27
N LYS A 114 -0.59 17.99 3.29
CA LYS A 114 0.72 17.77 3.93
C LYS A 114 1.33 16.40 3.65
N TYR A 115 0.69 15.55 2.83
CA TYR A 115 1.25 14.23 2.52
C TYR A 115 2.72 14.31 2.11
N HIS A 116 3.05 15.14 1.13
CA HIS A 116 4.40 15.27 0.60
C HIS A 116 5.42 15.70 1.67
N ALA A 117 5.06 16.67 2.50
CA ALA A 117 5.93 17.15 3.59
C ALA A 117 6.20 16.06 4.63
N VAL A 118 5.16 15.30 5.02
CA VAL A 118 5.28 14.19 5.97
C VAL A 118 6.05 13.03 5.35
N HIS A 119 5.76 12.68 4.10
CA HIS A 119 6.50 11.65 3.35
C HIS A 119 8.01 11.95 3.36
N ASN A 120 8.40 13.16 2.99
CA ASN A 120 9.80 13.57 2.99
C ASN A 120 10.40 13.53 4.41
N ALA A 121 9.68 14.01 5.43
CA ALA A 121 10.17 13.97 6.81
C ALA A 121 10.42 12.54 7.32
N PHE A 122 9.53 11.61 7.01
CA PHE A 122 9.68 10.20 7.40
C PHE A 122 10.79 9.49 6.63
N MET A 123 10.86 9.71 5.32
CA MET A 123 11.88 9.10 4.47
C MET A 123 13.27 9.66 4.73
N SER A 124 13.39 10.95 5.09
CA SER A 124 14.68 11.59 5.42
C SER A 124 15.16 11.30 6.83
N ALA A 125 14.35 10.66 7.68
CA ALA A 125 14.80 10.27 9.02
C ALA A 125 16.01 9.31 8.88
N PRO A 126 17.15 9.60 9.55
CA PRO A 126 18.40 8.84 9.34
C PRO A 126 18.27 7.39 9.78
N ASP A 127 17.47 7.14 10.81
CA ASP A 127 17.21 5.83 11.37
C ASP A 127 15.76 5.39 11.19
N ARG A 128 15.45 4.16 11.59
CA ARG A 128 14.06 3.69 11.70
C ARG A 128 13.33 4.50 12.75
N ILE A 129 12.12 4.94 12.42
CA ILE A 129 11.21 5.58 13.36
C ILE A 129 10.58 4.48 14.22
N GLN A 130 10.99 4.40 15.48
CA GLN A 130 10.66 3.28 16.36
C GLN A 130 9.43 3.54 17.25
N THR A 131 8.98 4.80 17.33
CA THR A 131 7.88 5.17 18.23
C THR A 131 6.87 6.09 17.55
N ASN A 132 5.60 5.96 17.97
CA ASN A 132 4.54 6.87 17.54
C ASN A 132 4.81 8.32 17.96
N GLN A 133 5.48 8.54 19.09
CA GLN A 133 5.88 9.88 19.53
C GLN A 133 6.82 10.53 18.52
N LYS A 134 7.85 9.80 18.04
CA LYS A 134 8.79 10.31 17.04
C LYS A 134 8.08 10.57 15.70
N ALA A 135 7.16 9.70 15.30
CA ALA A 135 6.35 9.90 14.10
C ALA A 135 5.54 11.21 14.17
N ARG A 136 4.84 11.44 15.27
CA ARG A 136 4.06 12.66 15.50
C ARG A 136 4.95 13.91 15.56
N GLN A 137 6.11 13.83 16.20
CA GLN A 137 7.09 14.92 16.21
C GLN A 137 7.49 15.32 14.78
N LEU A 138 7.88 14.35 13.94
CA LEU A 138 8.28 14.60 12.56
C LEU A 138 7.12 15.18 11.74
N ALA A 139 5.89 14.70 11.93
CA ALA A 139 4.71 15.26 11.28
C ALA A 139 4.45 16.72 11.72
N THR A 140 4.63 17.04 13.01
CA THR A 140 4.54 18.42 13.51
C THR A 140 5.61 19.31 12.86
N GLU A 141 6.85 18.83 12.80
CA GLU A 141 7.96 19.54 12.14
C GLU A 141 7.71 19.74 10.63
N ALA A 142 6.97 18.83 9.99
CA ALA A 142 6.50 18.94 8.62
C ALA A 142 5.32 19.90 8.41
N GLY A 143 4.84 20.54 9.49
CA GLY A 143 3.78 21.55 9.46
C GLY A 143 2.36 20.99 9.47
N VAL A 144 2.17 19.78 10.02
CA VAL A 144 0.84 19.18 10.24
C VAL A 144 0.21 19.76 11.50
N ASP A 145 -1.05 20.18 11.41
CA ASP A 145 -1.89 20.43 12.57
C ASP A 145 -2.28 19.10 13.21
N MET A 146 -1.77 18.86 14.42
CA MET A 146 -1.91 17.56 15.09
C MET A 146 -3.30 17.32 15.64
N GLU A 147 -4.06 18.38 15.99
CA GLU A 147 -5.46 18.23 16.40
C GLU A 147 -6.34 17.89 15.21
N GLN A 148 -6.09 18.52 14.06
CA GLN A 148 -6.77 18.17 12.81
C GLN A 148 -6.39 16.76 12.37
N LEU A 149 -5.11 16.36 12.47
CA LEU A 149 -4.66 15.01 12.15
C LEU A 149 -5.42 13.95 12.96
N ASP A 150 -5.63 14.17 14.25
CA ASP A 150 -6.37 13.22 15.09
C ASP A 150 -7.85 13.13 14.66
N ARG A 151 -8.46 14.24 14.25
CA ARG A 151 -9.80 14.25 13.66
C ARG A 151 -9.83 13.50 12.31
N ASP A 152 -8.85 13.77 11.43
CA ASP A 152 -8.77 13.15 10.10
C ASP A 152 -8.54 11.64 10.21
N LEU A 153 -7.64 11.19 11.10
CA LEU A 153 -7.41 9.78 11.38
C LEU A 153 -8.67 9.06 11.87
N ALA A 154 -9.49 9.74 12.67
CA ALA A 154 -10.74 9.17 13.17
C ALA A 154 -11.84 9.17 12.09
N ALA A 155 -12.00 10.29 11.37
CA ALA A 155 -13.06 10.49 10.38
C ALA A 155 -12.85 9.64 9.12
N HIS A 156 -11.60 9.46 8.70
CA HIS A 156 -11.22 8.77 7.45
C HIS A 156 -10.56 7.41 7.70
N ARG A 157 -10.75 6.85 8.87
CA ARG A 157 -10.12 5.57 9.26
C ARG A 157 -10.37 4.46 8.24
N GLU A 158 -11.63 4.28 7.84
CA GLU A 158 -12.02 3.22 6.92
C GLU A 158 -11.42 3.43 5.52
N ASP A 159 -11.38 4.67 5.04
CA ASP A 159 -10.78 5.00 3.75
C ASP A 159 -9.27 4.75 3.75
N ILE A 160 -8.58 5.18 4.80
CA ILE A 160 -7.13 4.95 4.98
C ILE A 160 -6.82 3.45 5.05
N ASP A 161 -7.60 2.70 5.85
CA ASP A 161 -7.44 1.25 5.98
C ASP A 161 -7.71 0.54 4.64
N ALA A 162 -8.70 1.00 3.87
CA ALA A 162 -9.00 0.47 2.54
C ALA A 162 -7.84 0.73 1.55
N VAL A 163 -7.19 1.91 1.59
CA VAL A 163 -6.00 2.21 0.78
C VAL A 163 -4.86 1.26 1.12
N LEU A 164 -4.54 1.08 2.40
CA LEU A 164 -3.46 0.20 2.85
C LEU A 164 -3.73 -1.27 2.48
N LEU A 165 -4.97 -1.73 2.64
CA LEU A 165 -5.38 -3.07 2.25
C LEU A 165 -5.29 -3.27 0.74
N LEU A 166 -5.73 -2.30 -0.06
CA LEU A 166 -5.62 -2.35 -1.52
C LEU A 166 -4.16 -2.45 -1.95
N ASN A 167 -3.29 -1.58 -1.42
CA ASN A 167 -1.85 -1.60 -1.73
C ASN A 167 -1.22 -2.96 -1.38
N SER A 168 -1.61 -3.56 -0.25
CA SER A 168 -1.13 -4.90 0.14
C SER A 168 -1.62 -5.99 -0.82
N ARG A 169 -2.87 -5.92 -1.28
CA ARG A 169 -3.42 -6.86 -2.27
C ARG A 169 -2.73 -6.72 -3.63
N GLU A 170 -2.50 -5.50 -4.09
CA GLU A 170 -1.78 -5.21 -5.32
C GLU A 170 -0.34 -5.75 -5.25
N ALA A 171 0.36 -5.53 -4.12
CA ALA A 171 1.69 -6.07 -3.89
C ALA A 171 1.71 -7.60 -3.95
N ALA A 172 0.72 -8.26 -3.33
CA ALA A 172 0.58 -9.72 -3.38
C ALA A 172 0.29 -10.23 -4.80
N ALA A 173 -0.59 -9.55 -5.55
CA ALA A 173 -0.92 -9.90 -6.94
C ALA A 173 0.28 -9.77 -7.89
N LEU A 174 1.17 -8.80 -7.62
CA LEU A 174 2.43 -8.63 -8.32
C LEU A 174 3.54 -9.56 -7.81
N ALA A 175 3.24 -10.46 -6.86
CA ALA A 175 4.19 -11.35 -6.20
C ALA A 175 5.41 -10.61 -5.61
N LEU A 176 5.20 -9.41 -5.05
CA LEU A 176 6.27 -8.64 -4.43
C LEU A 176 6.72 -9.30 -3.12
N ASN A 177 8.03 -9.38 -2.92
CA ASN A 177 8.64 -10.01 -1.74
C ASN A 177 9.23 -9.02 -0.74
N GLY A 178 9.12 -7.71 -1.00
CA GLY A 178 9.66 -6.66 -0.13
C GLY A 178 9.66 -5.28 -0.78
N THR A 179 10.13 -4.31 0.00
CA THR A 179 10.22 -2.90 -0.41
C THR A 179 11.70 -2.45 -0.54
N PRO A 180 12.00 -1.51 -1.41
CA PRO A 180 11.09 -0.95 -2.42
C PRO A 180 10.85 -1.91 -3.58
N ALA A 181 9.71 -1.76 -4.25
CA ALA A 181 9.47 -2.33 -5.56
C ALA A 181 8.80 -1.27 -6.44
N PHE A 182 9.12 -1.25 -7.72
CA PHE A 182 8.60 -0.24 -8.63
C PHE A 182 7.91 -0.86 -9.84
N VAL A 183 6.86 -0.18 -10.32
CA VAL A 183 6.26 -0.47 -11.62
C VAL A 183 6.38 0.80 -12.46
N ILE A 184 7.14 0.74 -13.55
CA ILE A 184 7.41 1.88 -14.43
C ILE A 184 6.70 1.65 -15.75
N ASN A 185 5.61 2.39 -16.00
CA ASN A 185 4.77 2.21 -17.20
C ASN A 185 4.47 0.73 -17.51
N GLY A 186 4.12 -0.04 -16.48
CA GLY A 186 3.75 -1.46 -16.60
C GLY A 186 4.91 -2.46 -16.50
N ASN A 187 6.14 -1.99 -16.35
CA ASN A 187 7.30 -2.87 -16.17
C ASN A 187 7.67 -2.98 -14.70
N LEU A 188 7.61 -4.19 -14.15
CA LEU A 188 7.99 -4.47 -12.76
C LEU A 188 9.52 -4.44 -12.60
N ILE A 189 9.97 -3.62 -11.66
CA ILE A 189 11.38 -3.48 -11.27
C ILE A 189 11.49 -3.84 -9.79
N PRO A 190 12.01 -4.99 -9.43
CA PRO A 190 12.20 -5.37 -8.04
C PRO A 190 13.41 -4.65 -7.45
N GLY A 191 13.24 -4.10 -6.24
CA GLY A 191 14.31 -3.39 -5.53
C GLY A 191 14.55 -1.97 -6.03
N GLY A 192 15.62 -1.34 -5.52
CA GLY A 192 16.03 0.01 -5.89
C GLY A 192 17.09 0.03 -6.97
N MET A 193 17.21 1.17 -7.66
CA MET A 193 18.28 1.42 -8.64
C MET A 193 18.69 2.89 -8.62
N PRO A 194 19.95 3.20 -8.94
CA PRO A 194 20.43 4.58 -9.07
C PRO A 194 19.66 5.37 -10.14
N GLN A 195 19.60 6.70 -10.00
CA GLN A 195 18.93 7.61 -10.94
C GLN A 195 19.33 7.36 -12.40
N ALA A 196 20.62 7.21 -12.69
CA ALA A 196 21.10 6.97 -14.04
C ALA A 196 20.52 5.69 -14.69
N GLN A 197 20.23 4.65 -13.88
CA GLN A 197 19.57 3.45 -14.36
C GLN A 197 18.08 3.68 -14.58
N LEU A 198 17.42 4.45 -13.71
CA LEU A 198 16.02 4.86 -13.90
C LEU A 198 15.86 5.63 -15.21
N GLU A 199 16.75 6.60 -15.48
CA GLU A 199 16.79 7.36 -16.73
C GLU A 199 16.96 6.46 -17.96
N ALA A 200 17.86 5.48 -17.87
CA ALA A 200 18.06 4.51 -18.96
C ALA A 200 16.82 3.65 -19.21
N VAL A 201 16.14 3.18 -18.14
CA VAL A 201 14.88 2.45 -18.23
C VAL A 201 13.79 3.31 -18.89
N ILE A 202 13.66 4.57 -18.47
CA ILE A 202 12.68 5.51 -19.01
C ILE A 202 12.94 5.79 -20.50
N ALA A 203 14.20 6.01 -20.88
CA ALA A 203 14.56 6.22 -22.28
C ALA A 203 14.18 5.02 -23.17
N ARG A 204 14.37 3.80 -22.66
CA ARG A 204 13.94 2.57 -23.38
C ARG A 204 12.42 2.47 -23.51
N ILE A 205 11.69 2.77 -22.42
CA ILE A 205 10.22 2.78 -22.44
C ILE A 205 9.72 3.78 -23.48
N ARG A 206 10.24 5.01 -23.47
CA ARG A 206 9.85 6.06 -24.45
C ARG A 206 10.17 5.69 -25.90
N SER A 207 11.25 4.94 -26.13
CA SER A 207 11.63 4.47 -27.47
C SER A 207 10.90 3.19 -27.90
N GLY A 208 10.04 2.61 -27.06
CA GLY A 208 9.35 1.34 -27.33
C GLY A 208 10.29 0.13 -27.32
N GLN A 209 11.48 0.24 -26.75
CA GLN A 209 12.44 -0.86 -26.65
C GLN A 209 12.14 -1.74 -25.43
N PRO A 210 12.25 -3.09 -25.54
CA PRO A 210 12.05 -3.98 -24.41
C PRO A 210 13.10 -3.73 -23.32
N LEU A 211 12.67 -3.81 -22.04
CA LEU A 211 13.59 -3.87 -20.92
C LEU A 211 14.24 -5.27 -20.89
N ARG A 212 15.54 -5.31 -20.88
CA ARG A 212 16.32 -6.56 -20.80
C ARG A 212 16.88 -6.74 -19.41
#